data_f0723a7e1022675be68971aa65044f54
#
_entry.id   f0723a7e1022675be68971aa65044f54
#
_cell.length_a   1.000
_cell.length_b   1.000
_cell.length_c   1.000
_cell.angle_alpha   90.00
_cell.angle_beta   90.00
_cell.angle_gamma   90.00
#
_symmetry.space_group_name_H-M   'P 1'
#
loop_
_entity.id
_entity.type
_entity.pdbx_description
1 polymer ?
#
loop_
_entity_poly.entity_id
_entity_poly.type
_entity_poly.pdbx_seq_one_letter_code
_entity_poly.pdbx_strand_id
1 'polypeptide(L)'
;MRGLLVFTAALALLSCQKSSEKDHSGAGSGSSGMSLGPKRPRAEQVPPPFDLKTPPADAVKTADGLVYKKEVTNDAGASPQRNDTVTINYTGWHQNTGETFFTNKSRGTPMPLNLSTTAPGFTEAMQLLKKGEKAMLWVPPSIGYKGTPVGTPETLVYEVELVDIIPAPPIPADLAAPPANAQSTAKGTKYEILKPATGTQKAKSYDTVTYNYTAWDSTGRMFETTEMKKKPAKMQPFKQSATMEDVLTQLAAGERVRFWSTADKMSMSGRPLPGVPTGTVCYEVELITIEPGVEPPAVPTDVAKPPADAKKTEKGVFYKLLKAGAAGGAHPKPTETVKVNYTGWTTDGRMFDSSVIRKEPAEFSLQGVIAGWTDGIQLMVPGDKMRFWIPEEMAYKGQPGRPQGMLVFDVELLEIKATPVRPPPHGNHPSMPNGHPAMPMPTPTPTPAPR
;
A
#
# COMPACT_ATOMS: atom_id res chain seq x y z
N MET A 1 -6.89 -14.69 -7.91
CA MET A 1 -5.53 -14.53 -8.43
C MET A 1 -5.31 -13.11 -8.90
N ARG A 2 -4.19 -12.49 -8.53
CA ARG A 2 -3.68 -11.19 -8.98
C ARG A 2 -4.58 -9.98 -8.70
N GLY A 3 -4.33 -9.32 -7.58
CA GLY A 3 -4.93 -8.04 -7.25
C GLY A 3 -4.41 -7.49 -5.94
N LEU A 4 -3.09 -7.39 -5.76
CA LEU A 4 -2.51 -6.63 -4.66
C LEU A 4 -1.18 -6.07 -5.13
N LEU A 5 -1.23 -4.94 -5.86
CA LEU A 5 -0.04 -4.16 -6.21
C LEU A 5 -0.47 -2.75 -6.61
N VAL A 6 -0.78 -1.93 -5.61
CA VAL A 6 -0.78 -0.46 -5.77
C VAL A 6 -0.15 0.13 -4.51
N PHE A 7 1.15 -0.03 -4.38
CA PHE A 7 2.01 0.77 -3.52
C PHE A 7 3.44 0.66 -4.04
N THR A 8 3.75 1.27 -5.17
CA THR A 8 5.13 1.44 -5.60
C THR A 8 5.22 2.53 -6.66
N ALA A 9 5.18 3.78 -6.24
CA ALA A 9 5.66 4.88 -7.09
C ALA A 9 6.51 5.91 -6.33
N ALA A 10 6.58 5.87 -5.00
CA ALA A 10 7.35 6.83 -4.23
C ALA A 10 8.64 6.27 -3.59
N LEU A 11 8.92 4.98 -3.72
CA LEU A 11 10.08 4.34 -3.05
C LEU A 11 11.19 3.88 -4.01
N ALA A 12 11.24 4.39 -5.22
CA ALA A 12 12.29 4.03 -6.20
C ALA A 12 13.58 4.85 -6.07
N LEU A 13 13.71 5.70 -5.08
CA LEU A 13 14.91 6.51 -4.85
C LEU A 13 15.60 6.08 -3.57
N LEU A 14 16.78 5.51 -3.72
CA LEU A 14 17.85 5.29 -2.74
C LEU A 14 17.70 4.19 -1.69
N SER A 15 18.12 2.98 -2.02
CA SER A 15 18.74 2.09 -1.04
C SER A 15 20.24 1.96 -1.33
N CYS A 16 21.06 2.87 -0.83
CA CYS A 16 22.50 2.66 -0.66
C CYS A 16 22.73 2.04 0.70
N GLN A 17 23.00 0.75 0.74
CA GLN A 17 23.46 0.06 1.94
C GLN A 17 24.99 0.20 2.03
N LYS A 18 25.48 0.84 3.09
CA LYS A 18 26.90 0.89 3.47
C LYS A 18 27.42 -0.51 3.77
N SER A 19 28.45 -0.92 3.07
CA SER A 19 29.41 -1.90 3.57
C SER A 19 30.40 -1.19 4.50
N SER A 20 30.34 -1.46 5.79
CA SER A 20 31.41 -1.10 6.73
C SER A 20 32.45 -2.21 6.67
N GLU A 21 33.59 -1.91 6.10
CA GLU A 21 34.80 -2.70 6.33
C GLU A 21 35.22 -2.58 7.81
N LYS A 22 35.23 -3.68 8.50
CA LYS A 22 36.06 -3.89 9.70
C LYS A 22 36.97 -5.06 9.43
N ASP A 23 38.24 -4.73 9.32
CA ASP A 23 39.34 -5.72 9.37
C ASP A 23 39.26 -6.55 10.66
N HIS A 24 39.16 -7.85 10.52
CA HIS A 24 39.68 -8.81 11.49
C HIS A 24 40.13 -10.07 10.75
N SER A 25 41.43 -10.25 10.80
CA SER A 25 42.15 -11.48 10.46
C SER A 25 41.69 -12.66 11.33
N GLY A 26 41.35 -13.79 10.71
CA GLY A 26 41.10 -15.04 11.43
C GLY A 26 40.56 -16.12 10.48
N ALA A 27 41.40 -17.12 10.22
CA ALA A 27 41.15 -18.25 9.34
C ALA A 27 40.06 -19.19 9.83
N GLY A 28 39.25 -19.77 8.90
CA GLY A 28 38.34 -20.89 9.20
C GLY A 28 37.30 -21.14 8.12
N SER A 29 37.49 -22.16 7.35
CA SER A 29 36.72 -22.76 6.27
C SER A 29 35.22 -22.95 6.53
N GLY A 30 34.38 -22.72 5.51
CA GLY A 30 32.98 -23.14 5.51
C GLY A 30 32.10 -22.33 4.55
N SER A 31 32.21 -22.60 3.26
CA SER A 31 31.39 -21.97 2.19
C SER A 31 29.98 -22.52 2.21
N SER A 32 29.01 -21.69 2.60
CA SER A 32 27.60 -21.84 2.22
C SER A 32 27.18 -20.56 1.51
N GLY A 33 27.14 -20.61 0.19
CA GLY A 33 26.77 -19.48 -0.65
C GLY A 33 25.32 -19.05 -0.41
N MET A 34 25.12 -17.93 0.28
CA MET A 34 23.88 -17.19 0.25
C MET A 34 23.75 -16.52 -1.11
N SER A 35 22.79 -16.97 -1.92
CA SER A 35 22.39 -16.33 -3.16
C SER A 35 21.93 -14.90 -2.86
N LEU A 36 22.76 -13.94 -3.16
CA LEU A 36 22.38 -12.53 -3.23
C LEU A 36 21.30 -12.39 -4.32
N GLY A 37 20.11 -11.89 -3.95
CA GLY A 37 19.06 -11.55 -4.90
C GLY A 37 19.60 -10.64 -6.03
N PRO A 38 18.86 -10.51 -7.15
CA PRO A 38 19.36 -9.82 -8.32
C PRO A 38 19.81 -8.40 -7.98
N LYS A 39 21.09 -8.10 -8.21
CA LYS A 39 21.65 -6.74 -8.09
C LYS A 39 20.80 -5.82 -8.96
N ARG A 40 20.22 -4.78 -8.38
CA ARG A 40 19.54 -3.74 -9.16
C ARG A 40 20.51 -3.21 -10.21
N PRO A 41 20.04 -2.95 -11.46
CA PRO A 41 20.89 -2.36 -12.46
C PRO A 41 21.45 -1.04 -11.92
N ARG A 42 22.75 -0.85 -12.05
CA ARG A 42 23.44 0.41 -11.69
C ARG A 42 22.83 1.53 -12.52
N ALA A 43 22.58 2.70 -11.92
CA ALA A 43 22.11 3.85 -12.66
C ALA A 43 23.07 4.17 -13.80
N GLU A 44 22.51 4.56 -14.95
CA GLU A 44 23.34 5.02 -16.07
C GLU A 44 24.21 6.18 -15.58
N GLN A 45 25.52 6.09 -15.84
CA GLN A 45 26.46 7.11 -15.40
C GLN A 45 26.46 8.27 -16.40
N VAL A 46 25.96 9.41 -15.97
CA VAL A 46 26.01 10.67 -16.72
C VAL A 46 27.07 11.54 -16.04
N PRO A 47 28.18 11.91 -16.74
CA PRO A 47 29.17 12.78 -16.14
C PRO A 47 28.57 14.12 -15.71
N PRO A 48 28.94 14.67 -14.55
CA PRO A 48 28.50 16.00 -14.15
C PRO A 48 29.05 17.05 -15.14
N PRO A 49 28.30 18.15 -15.36
CA PRO A 49 28.70 19.17 -16.35
C PRO A 49 29.94 19.99 -15.90
N PHE A 50 30.28 19.98 -14.60
CA PHE A 50 31.42 20.65 -13.99
C PHE A 50 31.71 20.05 -12.61
N ASP A 51 32.71 20.56 -11.89
CA ASP A 51 33.01 20.16 -10.51
C ASP A 51 31.81 20.52 -9.58
N LEU A 52 31.16 19.52 -8.99
CA LEU A 52 29.98 19.71 -8.15
C LEU A 52 30.29 20.17 -6.73
N LYS A 53 31.56 20.14 -6.29
CA LYS A 53 31.95 20.42 -4.91
C LYS A 53 31.72 21.89 -4.54
N THR A 54 31.92 22.77 -5.51
CA THR A 54 31.76 24.24 -5.29
C THR A 54 30.68 24.76 -6.23
N PRO A 55 29.54 25.25 -5.67
CA PRO A 55 28.56 25.94 -6.49
C PRO A 55 29.19 27.17 -7.18
N PRO A 56 28.76 27.53 -8.41
CA PRO A 56 29.21 28.73 -9.08
C PRO A 56 29.01 30.02 -8.24
N ALA A 57 29.85 31.00 -8.43
CA ALA A 57 29.82 32.26 -7.63
C ALA A 57 28.51 33.05 -7.77
N ASP A 58 27.79 32.85 -8.87
CA ASP A 58 26.48 33.46 -9.15
C ASP A 58 25.29 32.57 -8.72
N ALA A 59 25.54 31.46 -8.03
CA ALA A 59 24.49 30.65 -7.44
C ALA A 59 23.87 31.37 -6.22
N VAL A 60 22.56 31.24 -6.09
CA VAL A 60 21.77 31.84 -5.00
C VAL A 60 21.60 30.84 -3.87
N LYS A 61 21.79 31.29 -2.63
CA LYS A 61 21.54 30.48 -1.43
C LYS A 61 20.28 30.95 -0.71
N THR A 62 19.37 30.04 -0.40
CA THR A 62 18.14 30.32 0.37
C THR A 62 18.41 30.31 1.88
N ALA A 63 17.42 30.74 2.67
CA ALA A 63 17.49 30.74 4.13
C ALA A 63 17.62 29.32 4.71
N ASP A 64 16.98 28.33 4.09
CA ASP A 64 17.00 26.91 4.51
C ASP A 64 18.28 26.18 4.08
N GLY A 65 19.12 26.86 3.29
CA GLY A 65 20.45 26.38 2.89
C GLY A 65 20.48 25.67 1.53
N LEU A 66 19.37 25.64 0.79
CA LEU A 66 19.38 25.24 -0.62
C LEU A 66 20.26 26.22 -1.40
N VAL A 67 21.12 25.69 -2.29
CA VAL A 67 21.83 26.51 -3.27
C VAL A 67 21.31 26.13 -4.66
N TYR A 68 21.02 27.14 -5.49
CA TYR A 68 20.56 26.90 -6.85
C TYR A 68 21.09 27.90 -7.85
N LYS A 69 21.22 27.50 -9.10
CA LYS A 69 21.53 28.36 -10.22
C LYS A 69 20.61 28.05 -11.39
N LYS A 70 19.85 29.05 -11.86
CA LYS A 70 19.04 28.91 -13.08
C LYS A 70 19.96 28.95 -14.29
N GLU A 71 19.83 27.97 -15.16
CA GLU A 71 20.55 27.88 -16.46
C GLU A 71 19.67 28.37 -17.61
N VAL A 72 18.37 28.14 -17.49
CA VAL A 72 17.35 28.65 -18.41
C VAL A 72 16.25 29.32 -17.59
N THR A 73 15.89 30.55 -17.96
CA THR A 73 14.83 31.33 -17.31
C THR A 73 13.62 31.49 -18.22
N ASN A 74 12.42 31.57 -17.62
CA ASN A 74 11.16 31.82 -18.31
C ASN A 74 10.27 32.71 -17.46
N ASP A 75 10.28 34.03 -17.74
CA ASP A 75 9.52 34.99 -16.95
C ASP A 75 8.00 34.84 -17.06
N ALA A 76 7.50 34.26 -18.14
CA ALA A 76 6.07 34.03 -18.38
C ALA A 76 5.53 32.72 -17.79
N GLY A 77 6.41 31.81 -17.32
CA GLY A 77 6.01 30.52 -16.77
C GLY A 77 5.37 30.64 -15.39
N ALA A 78 4.43 29.74 -15.06
CA ALA A 78 3.92 29.58 -13.71
C ALA A 78 4.91 28.79 -12.84
N SER A 79 4.93 29.06 -11.52
CA SER A 79 5.66 28.28 -10.54
C SER A 79 4.72 27.27 -9.85
N PRO A 80 5.18 26.05 -9.55
CA PRO A 80 4.35 25.07 -8.86
C PRO A 80 4.17 25.42 -7.37
N GLN A 81 3.04 24.96 -6.83
CA GLN A 81 2.75 24.98 -5.40
C GLN A 81 3.25 23.69 -4.72
N ARG A 82 3.37 23.69 -3.40
CA ARG A 82 3.94 22.57 -2.62
C ARG A 82 3.25 21.20 -2.80
N ASN A 83 2.00 21.18 -3.23
CA ASN A 83 1.24 19.95 -3.42
C ASN A 83 1.10 19.53 -4.89
N ASP A 84 1.57 20.37 -5.82
CA ASP A 84 1.45 20.10 -7.25
C ASP A 84 2.26 18.86 -7.67
N THR A 85 1.86 18.27 -8.77
CA THR A 85 2.70 17.30 -9.46
C THR A 85 3.44 18.01 -10.58
N VAL A 86 4.75 17.99 -10.52
CA VAL A 86 5.60 18.50 -11.58
C VAL A 86 6.01 17.37 -12.51
N THR A 87 6.13 17.69 -13.80
CA THR A 87 6.73 16.80 -14.78
C THR A 87 8.12 17.34 -15.09
N ILE A 88 9.16 16.54 -14.85
CA ILE A 88 10.55 16.98 -14.89
C ILE A 88 11.44 16.04 -15.67
N ASN A 89 12.49 16.61 -16.27
CA ASN A 89 13.70 15.91 -16.62
C ASN A 89 14.75 16.21 -15.56
N TYR A 90 15.42 15.21 -15.01
CA TYR A 90 16.48 15.46 -14.06
C TYR A 90 17.56 14.38 -14.04
N THR A 91 18.75 14.80 -13.61
CA THR A 91 19.86 13.92 -13.26
C THR A 91 20.34 14.31 -11.87
N GLY A 92 20.61 13.30 -11.04
CA GLY A 92 21.10 13.52 -9.68
C GLY A 92 22.44 12.85 -9.44
N TRP A 93 23.35 13.57 -8.77
CA TRP A 93 24.70 13.14 -8.46
C TRP A 93 25.02 13.26 -6.97
N HIS A 94 25.90 12.40 -6.50
CA HIS A 94 26.58 12.55 -5.23
C HIS A 94 27.61 13.68 -5.35
N GLN A 95 27.53 14.73 -4.51
CA GLN A 95 28.44 15.87 -4.59
C GLN A 95 29.92 15.48 -4.49
N ASN A 96 30.25 14.54 -3.59
CA ASN A 96 31.65 14.19 -3.30
C ASN A 96 32.31 13.37 -4.40
N THR A 97 31.55 12.47 -5.05
CA THR A 97 32.09 11.50 -6.02
C THR A 97 31.73 11.85 -7.46
N GLY A 98 30.71 12.68 -7.71
CA GLY A 98 30.16 12.90 -9.04
C GLY A 98 29.42 11.70 -9.61
N GLU A 99 29.25 10.61 -8.84
CA GLU A 99 28.54 9.42 -9.28
C GLU A 99 27.03 9.70 -9.43
N THR A 100 26.48 9.32 -10.58
CA THR A 100 25.04 9.47 -10.84
C THR A 100 24.27 8.43 -10.01
N PHE A 101 23.33 8.89 -9.18
CA PHE A 101 22.43 7.99 -8.49
C PHE A 101 21.07 7.84 -9.19
N PHE A 102 20.70 8.79 -10.04
CA PHE A 102 19.48 8.74 -10.85
C PHE A 102 19.57 9.64 -12.08
N THR A 103 18.94 9.20 -13.19
CA THR A 103 18.62 10.02 -14.36
C THR A 103 17.40 9.47 -15.09
N ASN A 104 16.55 10.34 -15.63
CA ASN A 104 15.49 9.96 -16.56
C ASN A 104 15.77 10.44 -18.01
N LYS A 105 16.89 11.13 -18.23
CA LYS A 105 17.24 11.65 -19.56
C LYS A 105 17.36 10.56 -20.62
N SER A 106 17.95 9.43 -20.24
CA SER A 106 18.12 8.27 -21.16
C SER A 106 16.81 7.63 -21.58
N ARG A 107 15.75 7.79 -20.80
CA ARG A 107 14.42 7.24 -21.14
C ARG A 107 13.66 8.11 -22.12
N GLY A 108 14.12 9.35 -22.39
CA GLY A 108 13.51 10.30 -23.31
C GLY A 108 12.09 10.78 -22.88
N THR A 109 11.65 10.41 -21.69
CA THR A 109 10.32 10.78 -21.18
C THR A 109 10.45 11.50 -19.85
N PRO A 110 9.90 12.72 -19.72
CA PRO A 110 9.80 13.43 -18.46
C PRO A 110 9.04 12.62 -17.41
N MET A 111 9.42 12.72 -16.15
CA MET A 111 8.85 11.96 -15.04
C MET A 111 7.92 12.83 -14.19
N PRO A 112 6.68 12.38 -13.91
CA PRO A 112 5.82 13.06 -12.95
C PRO A 112 6.30 12.81 -11.52
N LEU A 113 6.34 13.87 -10.72
CA LEU A 113 6.76 13.85 -9.32
C LEU A 113 5.83 14.75 -8.48
N ASN A 114 5.17 14.17 -7.48
CA ASN A 114 4.35 14.95 -6.56
C ASN A 114 5.23 15.61 -5.50
N LEU A 115 5.17 16.94 -5.43
CA LEU A 115 6.04 17.74 -4.55
C LEU A 115 5.77 17.51 -3.06
N SER A 116 4.56 17.11 -2.69
CA SER A 116 4.23 16.82 -1.28
C SER A 116 4.98 15.60 -0.71
N THR A 117 5.54 14.75 -1.59
CA THR A 117 6.25 13.51 -1.23
C THR A 117 7.76 13.59 -1.43
N THR A 118 8.28 14.73 -1.88
CA THR A 118 9.71 14.94 -2.09
C THR A 118 10.40 15.48 -0.84
N ALA A 119 11.74 15.46 -0.85
CA ALA A 119 12.51 16.10 0.21
C ALA A 119 12.20 17.60 0.28
N PRO A 120 12.18 18.22 1.46
CA PRO A 120 11.84 19.64 1.63
C PRO A 120 12.64 20.58 0.71
N GLY A 121 13.95 20.40 0.60
CA GLY A 121 14.79 21.22 -0.26
C GLY A 121 14.53 21.01 -1.75
N PHE A 122 14.12 19.82 -2.16
CA PHE A 122 13.72 19.59 -3.55
C PHE A 122 12.37 20.26 -3.86
N THR A 123 11.41 20.18 -2.92
CA THR A 123 10.12 20.89 -3.02
C THR A 123 10.34 22.40 -3.10
N GLU A 124 11.16 22.97 -2.22
CA GLU A 124 11.55 24.37 -2.23
C GLU A 124 12.15 24.77 -3.59
N ALA A 125 13.11 24.00 -4.09
CA ALA A 125 13.75 24.27 -5.37
C ALA A 125 12.73 24.33 -6.52
N MET A 126 11.79 23.37 -6.58
CA MET A 126 10.77 23.35 -7.62
C MET A 126 9.86 24.59 -7.55
N GLN A 127 9.51 25.07 -6.35
CA GLN A 127 8.67 26.25 -6.17
C GLN A 127 9.39 27.56 -6.60
N LEU A 128 10.73 27.57 -6.65
CA LEU A 128 11.54 28.68 -7.17
C LEU A 128 11.66 28.69 -8.69
N LEU A 129 11.33 27.56 -9.34
CA LEU A 129 11.35 27.44 -10.80
C LEU A 129 9.99 27.75 -11.40
N LYS A 130 10.01 28.21 -12.65
CA LYS A 130 8.84 28.35 -13.51
C LYS A 130 8.83 27.28 -14.59
N LYS A 131 7.65 26.93 -15.12
CA LYS A 131 7.52 26.02 -16.23
C LYS A 131 8.42 26.42 -17.40
N GLY A 132 9.23 25.50 -17.90
CA GLY A 132 10.23 25.69 -18.95
C GLY A 132 11.60 26.12 -18.43
N GLU A 133 11.77 26.36 -17.13
CA GLU A 133 13.09 26.69 -16.56
C GLU A 133 13.92 25.43 -16.27
N LYS A 134 15.24 25.62 -16.32
CA LYS A 134 16.25 24.63 -16.00
C LYS A 134 17.21 25.20 -14.95
N ALA A 135 17.58 24.38 -13.97
CA ALA A 135 18.49 24.79 -12.89
C ALA A 135 19.38 23.65 -12.39
N MET A 136 20.54 24.05 -11.87
CA MET A 136 21.37 23.24 -10.98
C MET A 136 20.96 23.50 -9.53
N LEU A 137 20.87 22.44 -8.73
CA LEU A 137 20.44 22.48 -7.33
C LEU A 137 21.47 21.75 -6.47
N TRP A 138 21.85 22.30 -5.33
CA TRP A 138 22.63 21.66 -4.27
C TRP A 138 21.76 21.57 -3.03
N VAL A 139 21.27 20.38 -2.74
CA VAL A 139 20.34 20.11 -1.63
C VAL A 139 21.13 19.51 -0.46
N PRO A 140 21.39 20.29 0.61
CA PRO A 140 22.14 19.80 1.75
C PRO A 140 21.34 18.76 2.54
N PRO A 141 22.02 17.91 3.35
CA PRO A 141 21.36 16.86 4.12
C PRO A 141 20.27 17.35 5.07
N SER A 142 20.37 18.59 5.57
CA SER A 142 19.42 19.19 6.52
C SER A 142 18.00 19.31 5.96
N ILE A 143 17.87 19.58 4.67
CA ILE A 143 16.60 19.70 3.93
C ILE A 143 16.43 18.59 2.87
N GLY A 144 17.36 17.63 2.84
CA GLY A 144 17.32 16.44 1.99
C GLY A 144 16.55 15.31 2.65
N TYR A 145 17.02 14.08 2.44
CA TYR A 145 16.39 12.85 2.95
C TYR A 145 16.90 12.42 4.34
N LYS A 146 17.38 13.36 5.18
CA LYS A 146 17.89 13.05 6.51
C LYS A 146 16.87 12.30 7.36
N GLY A 147 17.33 11.23 8.00
CA GLY A 147 16.47 10.42 8.88
C GLY A 147 15.54 9.43 8.17
N THR A 148 15.59 9.35 6.84
CA THR A 148 14.92 8.30 6.08
C THR A 148 15.90 7.14 5.79
N PRO A 149 15.40 5.92 5.49
CA PRO A 149 16.27 4.79 5.09
C PRO A 149 17.10 5.06 3.84
N VAL A 150 16.77 6.12 3.11
CA VAL A 150 17.43 6.55 1.86
C VAL A 150 18.31 7.79 2.04
N GLY A 151 18.36 8.36 3.26
CA GLY A 151 19.10 9.58 3.54
C GLY A 151 20.61 9.38 3.42
N THR A 152 21.27 10.26 2.64
CA THR A 152 22.72 10.35 2.58
C THR A 152 23.20 11.44 3.53
N PRO A 153 24.40 11.32 4.13
CA PRO A 153 24.97 12.39 4.97
C PRO A 153 25.60 13.52 4.15
N GLU A 154 25.48 13.48 2.84
CA GLU A 154 26.10 14.44 1.91
C GLU A 154 25.07 15.30 1.17
N THR A 155 25.53 16.39 0.59
CA THR A 155 24.76 17.20 -0.34
C THR A 155 24.50 16.40 -1.63
N LEU A 156 23.26 16.42 -2.09
CA LEU A 156 22.89 15.88 -3.39
C LEU A 156 22.77 17.01 -4.41
N VAL A 157 23.34 16.79 -5.59
CA VAL A 157 23.32 17.79 -6.67
C VAL A 157 22.40 17.30 -7.78
N TYR A 158 21.57 18.20 -8.30
CA TYR A 158 20.63 17.88 -9.36
C TYR A 158 20.72 18.89 -10.49
N GLU A 159 20.61 18.41 -11.72
CA GLU A 159 20.20 19.22 -12.85
C GLU A 159 18.74 18.91 -13.12
N VAL A 160 17.88 19.92 -13.10
CA VAL A 160 16.42 19.75 -13.25
C VAL A 160 15.87 20.70 -14.30
N GLU A 161 15.01 20.19 -15.17
CA GLU A 161 14.18 20.96 -16.09
C GLU A 161 12.71 20.76 -15.71
N LEU A 162 12.00 21.86 -15.43
CA LEU A 162 10.57 21.85 -15.13
C LEU A 162 9.74 21.92 -16.41
N VAL A 163 9.28 20.75 -16.88
CA VAL A 163 8.58 20.60 -18.17
C VAL A 163 7.11 20.99 -18.07
N ASP A 164 6.40 20.54 -17.01
CA ASP A 164 4.98 20.82 -16.84
C ASP A 164 4.57 20.80 -15.36
N ILE A 165 3.39 21.39 -15.08
CA ILE A 165 2.79 21.47 -13.75
C ILE A 165 1.35 20.98 -13.84
N ILE A 166 1.00 20.01 -13.02
CA ILE A 166 -0.37 19.55 -12.79
C ILE A 166 -0.79 20.09 -11.42
N PRO A 167 -1.68 21.11 -11.40
CA PRO A 167 -2.13 21.72 -10.15
C PRO A 167 -2.81 20.72 -9.22
N ALA A 168 -2.49 20.79 -7.94
CA ALA A 168 -3.20 20.05 -6.90
C ALA A 168 -4.57 20.69 -6.59
N PRO A 169 -5.52 19.94 -6.01
CA PRO A 169 -6.71 20.52 -5.41
C PRO A 169 -6.34 21.60 -4.38
N PRO A 170 -7.14 22.68 -4.29
CA PRO A 170 -6.88 23.78 -3.35
C PRO A 170 -6.84 23.27 -1.91
N ILE A 171 -5.95 23.84 -1.10
CA ILE A 171 -5.83 23.49 0.31
C ILE A 171 -7.01 24.10 1.08
N PRO A 172 -7.83 23.29 1.80
CA PRO A 172 -8.88 23.81 2.66
C PRO A 172 -8.34 24.70 3.79
N ALA A 173 -9.09 25.73 4.17
CA ALA A 173 -8.67 26.65 5.23
C ALA A 173 -8.81 26.07 6.65
N ASP A 174 -9.65 25.06 6.81
CA ASP A 174 -10.11 24.48 8.08
C ASP A 174 -9.52 23.10 8.40
N LEU A 175 -8.31 22.83 7.95
CA LEU A 175 -7.65 21.52 8.08
C LEU A 175 -7.44 21.07 9.52
N ALA A 176 -7.17 22.00 10.44
CA ALA A 176 -6.76 21.67 11.80
C ALA A 176 -7.93 21.18 12.67
N ALA A 177 -9.14 21.66 12.41
CA ALA A 177 -10.32 21.33 13.18
C ALA A 177 -11.62 21.54 12.36
N PRO A 178 -12.68 20.75 12.61
CA PRO A 178 -13.97 20.96 11.99
C PRO A 178 -14.57 22.33 12.39
N PRO A 179 -15.27 23.01 11.48
CA PRO A 179 -15.99 24.23 11.81
C PRO A 179 -17.09 23.97 12.83
N ALA A 180 -17.54 25.02 13.55
CA ALA A 180 -18.52 24.89 14.62
C ALA A 180 -19.87 24.32 14.17
N ASN A 181 -20.24 24.52 12.91
CA ASN A 181 -21.45 24.01 12.27
C ASN A 181 -21.29 22.63 11.63
N ALA A 182 -20.13 21.98 11.76
CA ALA A 182 -19.91 20.64 11.21
C ALA A 182 -20.90 19.62 11.81
N GLN A 183 -21.47 18.82 10.96
CA GLN A 183 -22.36 17.72 11.30
C GLN A 183 -21.59 16.57 11.94
N SER A 184 -22.32 15.62 12.54
CA SER A 184 -21.73 14.39 13.07
C SER A 184 -22.45 13.18 12.51
N THR A 185 -21.68 12.16 12.14
CA THR A 185 -22.25 10.83 11.89
C THR A 185 -22.73 10.20 13.19
N ALA A 186 -23.46 9.09 13.10
CA ALA A 186 -23.88 8.33 14.27
C ALA A 186 -22.69 7.80 15.11
N LYS A 187 -21.52 7.57 14.48
CA LYS A 187 -20.29 7.15 15.17
C LYS A 187 -19.40 8.32 15.62
N GLY A 188 -19.88 9.55 15.45
CA GLY A 188 -19.23 10.77 15.95
C GLY A 188 -18.18 11.38 15.01
N THR A 189 -18.04 10.90 13.77
CA THR A 189 -17.15 11.54 12.79
C THR A 189 -17.73 12.90 12.39
N LYS A 190 -16.93 13.96 12.53
CA LYS A 190 -17.31 15.31 12.12
C LYS A 190 -17.12 15.49 10.62
N TYR A 191 -18.14 16.05 9.93
CA TYR A 191 -18.09 16.30 8.49
C TYR A 191 -18.91 17.54 8.09
N GLU A 192 -18.58 18.07 6.92
CA GLU A 192 -19.28 19.18 6.27
C GLU A 192 -19.63 18.77 4.85
N ILE A 193 -20.85 19.11 4.39
CA ILE A 193 -21.28 18.86 3.04
C ILE A 193 -20.81 20.03 2.16
N LEU A 194 -19.92 19.74 1.20
CA LEU A 194 -19.38 20.70 0.23
C LEU A 194 -20.25 20.77 -1.03
N LYS A 195 -20.84 19.62 -1.40
CA LYS A 195 -21.74 19.50 -2.55
C LYS A 195 -22.83 18.50 -2.19
N PRO A 196 -24.10 18.88 -2.25
CA PRO A 196 -25.21 17.98 -1.94
C PRO A 196 -25.33 16.88 -3.01
N ALA A 197 -25.87 15.74 -2.58
CA ALA A 197 -26.18 14.62 -3.48
C ALA A 197 -27.27 14.98 -4.49
N THR A 198 -27.28 14.26 -5.61
CA THR A 198 -28.36 14.32 -6.61
C THR A 198 -29.49 13.33 -6.33
N GLY A 199 -29.24 12.35 -5.44
CA GLY A 199 -30.18 11.30 -5.03
C GLY A 199 -30.26 11.15 -3.52
N THR A 200 -31.14 10.29 -3.05
CA THR A 200 -31.38 10.05 -1.62
C THR A 200 -30.84 8.69 -1.12
N GLN A 201 -30.49 7.78 -2.04
CA GLN A 201 -29.99 6.45 -1.70
C GLN A 201 -28.56 6.54 -1.16
N LYS A 202 -28.38 6.23 0.09
CA LYS A 202 -27.08 6.14 0.75
C LYS A 202 -26.42 4.80 0.47
N ALA A 203 -25.08 4.80 0.44
CA ALA A 203 -24.31 3.58 0.31
C ALA A 203 -24.44 2.71 1.56
N LYS A 204 -24.55 1.41 1.35
CA LYS A 204 -24.46 0.42 2.43
C LYS A 204 -23.00 -0.06 2.57
N SER A 205 -22.65 -0.54 3.74
CA SER A 205 -21.27 -1.01 4.03
C SER A 205 -20.74 -2.06 3.05
N TYR A 206 -21.64 -2.86 2.50
CA TYR A 206 -21.33 -3.96 1.56
C TYR A 206 -21.55 -3.62 0.08
N ASP A 207 -22.02 -2.42 -0.26
CA ASP A 207 -22.11 -1.97 -1.64
C ASP A 207 -20.71 -1.76 -2.22
N THR A 208 -20.58 -1.83 -3.55
CA THR A 208 -19.35 -1.40 -4.19
C THR A 208 -19.48 0.07 -4.56
N VAL A 209 -18.68 0.91 -3.95
CA VAL A 209 -18.67 2.36 -4.20
C VAL A 209 -17.47 2.77 -5.01
N THR A 210 -17.69 3.73 -5.94
CA THR A 210 -16.62 4.44 -6.65
C THR A 210 -16.58 5.86 -6.12
N TYR A 211 -15.41 6.32 -5.68
CA TYR A 211 -15.26 7.65 -5.07
C TYR A 211 -13.90 8.26 -5.34
N ASN A 212 -13.85 9.58 -5.40
CA ASN A 212 -12.62 10.34 -5.34
C ASN A 212 -12.37 10.82 -3.93
N TYR A 213 -11.10 10.99 -3.60
CA TYR A 213 -10.71 11.64 -2.35
C TYR A 213 -9.37 12.35 -2.48
N THR A 214 -9.19 13.35 -1.63
CA THR A 214 -7.92 14.03 -1.38
C THR A 214 -7.75 14.19 0.11
N ALA A 215 -6.53 14.00 0.60
CA ALA A 215 -6.20 14.00 2.02
C ALA A 215 -5.01 14.91 2.33
N TRP A 216 -5.17 15.72 3.38
CA TRP A 216 -4.17 16.65 3.87
C TRP A 216 -3.90 16.43 5.34
N ASP A 217 -2.68 16.76 5.78
CA ASP A 217 -2.37 16.97 7.20
C ASP A 217 -2.75 18.39 7.64
N SER A 218 -2.67 18.64 8.93
CA SER A 218 -3.01 19.95 9.53
C SER A 218 -2.12 21.13 9.05
N THR A 219 -1.00 20.84 8.38
CA THR A 219 -0.10 21.85 7.79
C THR A 219 -0.43 22.19 6.34
N GLY A 220 -1.43 21.52 5.75
CA GLY A 220 -1.81 21.67 4.35
C GLY A 220 -0.99 20.84 3.37
N ARG A 221 -0.12 19.94 3.87
CA ARG A 221 0.57 18.99 3.01
C ARG A 221 -0.41 17.91 2.57
N MET A 222 -0.63 17.80 1.28
CA MET A 222 -1.39 16.71 0.67
C MET A 222 -0.54 15.44 0.69
N PHE A 223 -1.05 14.36 1.27
CA PHE A 223 -0.31 13.10 1.33
C PHE A 223 -0.95 12.00 0.48
N GLU A 224 -2.22 12.16 0.08
CA GLU A 224 -2.89 11.22 -0.80
C GLU A 224 -4.00 11.88 -1.62
N THR A 225 -4.19 11.44 -2.89
CA THR A 225 -5.28 11.89 -3.76
C THR A 225 -5.53 10.91 -4.88
N THR A 226 -6.80 10.67 -5.22
CA THR A 226 -7.22 9.95 -6.41
C THR A 226 -7.45 10.88 -7.59
N GLU A 227 -7.78 12.15 -7.33
CA GLU A 227 -8.11 13.15 -8.37
C GLU A 227 -6.92 13.41 -9.30
N MET A 228 -5.73 13.64 -8.72
CA MET A 228 -4.53 13.86 -9.54
C MET A 228 -4.09 12.62 -10.32
N LYS A 229 -4.38 11.43 -9.77
CA LYS A 229 -4.12 10.15 -10.47
C LYS A 229 -5.15 9.87 -11.56
N LYS A 230 -6.24 10.65 -11.65
CA LYS A 230 -7.41 10.42 -12.54
C LYS A 230 -7.93 8.98 -12.43
N LYS A 231 -7.83 8.40 -11.24
CA LYS A 231 -8.20 7.02 -10.97
C LYS A 231 -8.98 6.96 -9.67
N PRO A 232 -10.32 7.06 -9.73
CA PRO A 232 -11.17 6.89 -8.55
C PRO A 232 -10.91 5.57 -7.85
N ALA A 233 -11.07 5.55 -6.53
CA ALA A 233 -11.07 4.34 -5.75
C ALA A 233 -12.39 3.59 -5.98
N LYS A 234 -12.32 2.26 -6.10
CA LYS A 234 -13.50 1.40 -6.22
C LYS A 234 -13.38 0.26 -5.24
N MET A 235 -14.23 0.23 -4.21
CA MET A 235 -14.25 -0.85 -3.22
C MET A 235 -15.51 -0.82 -2.34
N GLN A 236 -15.63 -1.82 -1.48
CA GLN A 236 -16.70 -1.91 -0.48
C GLN A 236 -16.30 -1.13 0.76
N PRO A 237 -17.18 -0.27 1.35
CA PRO A 237 -16.86 0.55 2.53
C PRO A 237 -16.30 -0.24 3.71
N PHE A 238 -16.82 -1.44 4.01
CA PHE A 238 -16.34 -2.28 5.11
C PHE A 238 -14.86 -2.68 5.01
N LYS A 239 -14.26 -2.59 3.82
CA LYS A 239 -12.82 -2.84 3.59
C LYS A 239 -11.93 -1.65 3.88
N GLN A 240 -12.51 -0.52 4.28
CA GLN A 240 -11.81 0.70 4.66
C GLN A 240 -11.57 0.77 6.18
N SER A 241 -10.93 1.84 6.65
CA SER A 241 -10.93 2.17 8.07
C SER A 241 -12.36 2.38 8.58
N ALA A 242 -12.58 2.20 9.88
CA ALA A 242 -13.91 2.40 10.47
C ALA A 242 -14.45 3.81 10.23
N THR A 243 -13.57 4.81 10.23
CA THR A 243 -13.95 6.21 9.95
C THR A 243 -14.35 6.43 8.50
N MET A 244 -13.57 5.89 7.54
CA MET A 244 -13.91 6.02 6.12
C MET A 244 -15.21 5.26 5.79
N GLU A 245 -15.41 4.08 6.35
CA GLU A 245 -16.66 3.34 6.21
C GLU A 245 -17.85 4.13 6.77
N ASP A 246 -17.70 4.71 7.96
CA ASP A 246 -18.72 5.53 8.61
C ASP A 246 -19.13 6.72 7.72
N VAL A 247 -18.15 7.42 7.13
CA VAL A 247 -18.43 8.54 6.22
C VAL A 247 -19.05 8.05 4.92
N LEU A 248 -18.47 7.08 4.23
CA LEU A 248 -18.97 6.60 2.93
C LEU A 248 -20.42 6.10 3.01
N THR A 249 -20.82 5.50 4.14
CA THR A 249 -22.19 5.03 4.34
C THR A 249 -23.21 6.13 4.68
N GLN A 250 -22.75 7.37 4.94
CA GLN A 250 -23.63 8.54 5.04
C GLN A 250 -23.92 9.17 3.67
N LEU A 251 -23.09 8.90 2.65
CA LEU A 251 -23.16 9.60 1.37
C LEU A 251 -24.11 8.93 0.38
N ALA A 252 -24.74 9.77 -0.43
CA ALA A 252 -25.40 9.37 -1.65
C ALA A 252 -24.55 9.75 -2.89
N ALA A 253 -24.86 9.17 -4.05
CA ALA A 253 -24.10 9.43 -5.26
C ALA A 253 -24.13 10.92 -5.65
N GLY A 254 -22.99 11.46 -6.06
CA GLY A 254 -22.77 12.88 -6.39
C GLY A 254 -22.48 13.78 -5.19
N GLU A 255 -22.56 13.26 -3.96
CA GLU A 255 -22.28 14.04 -2.75
C GLU A 255 -20.78 14.17 -2.52
N ARG A 256 -20.32 15.38 -2.14
CA ARG A 256 -18.95 15.66 -1.71
C ARG A 256 -18.97 16.21 -0.29
N VAL A 257 -18.17 15.62 0.55
CA VAL A 257 -18.01 16.03 1.94
C VAL A 257 -16.56 16.23 2.30
N ARG A 258 -16.32 17.08 3.31
CA ARG A 258 -15.06 17.19 4.04
C ARG A 258 -15.26 16.60 5.41
N PHE A 259 -14.31 15.80 5.89
CA PHE A 259 -14.34 15.26 7.24
C PHE A 259 -12.97 15.28 7.91
N TRP A 260 -12.97 15.28 9.23
CA TRP A 260 -11.78 15.33 10.06
C TRP A 260 -11.64 14.06 10.88
N SER A 261 -10.42 13.58 10.98
CA SER A 261 -10.08 12.37 11.75
C SER A 261 -8.66 12.47 12.29
N THR A 262 -8.19 11.41 12.92
CA THR A 262 -6.78 11.24 13.29
C THR A 262 -6.18 10.10 12.47
N ALA A 263 -4.87 10.15 12.23
CA ALA A 263 -4.19 9.19 11.38
C ALA A 263 -4.35 7.73 11.84
N ASP A 264 -4.41 7.48 13.15
CA ASP A 264 -4.66 6.17 13.74
C ASP A 264 -6.06 5.64 13.42
N LYS A 265 -7.09 6.50 13.46
CA LYS A 265 -8.48 6.14 13.11
C LYS A 265 -8.68 5.91 11.61
N MET A 266 -7.80 6.46 10.78
CA MET A 266 -7.81 6.21 9.33
C MET A 266 -7.13 4.89 8.94
N SER A 267 -6.56 4.17 9.90
CA SER A 267 -5.97 2.85 9.71
C SER A 267 -6.92 1.74 10.15
N MET A 268 -6.96 0.63 9.42
CA MET A 268 -7.69 -0.58 9.83
C MET A 268 -7.10 -1.23 11.08
N SER A 269 -5.82 -0.98 11.37
CA SER A 269 -5.09 -1.56 12.50
C SER A 269 -5.04 -0.67 13.75
N GLY A 270 -5.67 0.53 13.70
CA GLY A 270 -5.53 1.52 14.77
C GLY A 270 -4.11 2.10 14.94
N ARG A 271 -3.20 1.78 14.00
CA ARG A 271 -1.83 2.33 13.96
C ARG A 271 -1.64 3.09 12.64
N PRO A 272 -0.98 4.24 12.65
CA PRO A 272 -0.72 5.00 11.43
C PRO A 272 -0.03 4.15 10.38
N LEU A 273 -0.49 4.24 9.14
CA LEU A 273 0.17 3.58 8.02
C LEU A 273 1.48 4.32 7.69
N PRO A 274 2.52 3.62 7.19
CA PRO A 274 3.74 4.28 6.72
C PRO A 274 3.43 5.35 5.68
N GLY A 275 3.96 6.57 5.88
CA GLY A 275 3.75 7.71 4.97
C GLY A 275 2.49 8.53 5.26
N VAL A 276 1.60 8.08 6.15
CA VAL A 276 0.48 8.90 6.64
C VAL A 276 1.00 9.78 7.79
N PRO A 277 0.72 11.09 7.78
CA PRO A 277 1.12 12.00 8.86
C PRO A 277 0.51 11.58 10.20
N THR A 278 1.20 11.91 11.28
CA THR A 278 0.64 11.77 12.64
C THR A 278 -0.28 12.95 12.97
N GLY A 279 -1.26 12.73 13.86
CA GLY A 279 -2.17 13.79 14.33
C GLY A 279 -3.43 13.94 13.46
N THR A 280 -3.97 15.16 13.41
CA THR A 280 -5.19 15.46 12.65
C THR A 280 -4.94 15.37 11.15
N VAL A 281 -5.87 14.71 10.47
CA VAL A 281 -5.94 14.61 9.01
C VAL A 281 -7.32 15.04 8.53
N CYS A 282 -7.37 15.71 7.39
CA CYS A 282 -8.58 16.19 6.76
C CYS A 282 -8.73 15.53 5.39
N TYR A 283 -9.92 15.05 5.10
CA TYR A 283 -10.25 14.37 3.84
C TYR A 283 -11.41 15.08 3.16
N GLU A 284 -11.31 15.28 1.85
CA GLU A 284 -12.45 15.51 0.98
C GLU A 284 -12.75 14.23 0.22
N VAL A 285 -14.02 13.82 0.22
CA VAL A 285 -14.49 12.61 -0.46
C VAL A 285 -15.69 12.95 -1.31
N GLU A 286 -15.69 12.56 -2.59
CA GLU A 286 -16.84 12.64 -3.49
C GLU A 286 -17.27 11.23 -3.89
N LEU A 287 -18.49 10.84 -3.50
CA LEU A 287 -19.06 9.56 -3.89
C LEU A 287 -19.62 9.65 -5.31
N ILE A 288 -19.06 8.89 -6.25
CA ILE A 288 -19.40 8.96 -7.67
C ILE A 288 -20.55 8.00 -8.00
N THR A 289 -20.39 6.72 -7.64
CA THR A 289 -21.39 5.68 -7.92
C THR A 289 -21.54 4.70 -6.76
N ILE A 290 -22.75 4.13 -6.66
CA ILE A 290 -23.08 3.04 -5.74
C ILE A 290 -23.57 1.87 -6.59
N GLU A 291 -22.88 0.74 -6.52
CA GLU A 291 -23.30 -0.52 -7.11
C GLU A 291 -23.81 -1.42 -5.97
N PRO A 292 -25.08 -1.86 -5.98
CA PRO A 292 -25.63 -2.67 -4.91
C PRO A 292 -24.83 -3.96 -4.68
N GLY A 293 -24.43 -4.18 -3.43
CA GLY A 293 -23.75 -5.38 -2.98
C GLY A 293 -24.72 -6.45 -2.48
N VAL A 294 -24.15 -7.59 -2.09
CA VAL A 294 -24.91 -8.67 -1.44
C VAL A 294 -24.93 -8.42 0.05
N GLU A 295 -26.12 -8.41 0.63
CA GLU A 295 -26.27 -8.23 2.07
C GLU A 295 -25.57 -9.38 2.83
N PRO A 296 -24.67 -9.05 3.77
CA PRO A 296 -24.00 -10.05 4.57
C PRO A 296 -24.95 -10.69 5.58
N PRO A 297 -24.60 -11.86 6.14
CA PRO A 297 -25.30 -12.41 7.30
C PRO A 297 -25.35 -11.39 8.44
N ALA A 298 -26.46 -11.39 9.19
CA ALA A 298 -26.61 -10.50 10.35
C ALA A 298 -25.46 -10.67 11.33
N VAL A 299 -25.06 -9.57 11.96
CA VAL A 299 -24.05 -9.60 13.03
C VAL A 299 -24.56 -10.44 14.19
N PRO A 300 -23.80 -11.44 14.67
CA PRO A 300 -24.21 -12.27 15.80
C PRO A 300 -24.44 -11.46 17.07
N THR A 301 -25.47 -11.77 17.82
CA THR A 301 -25.75 -11.10 19.11
C THR A 301 -24.68 -11.36 20.18
N ASP A 302 -23.90 -12.44 20.03
CA ASP A 302 -22.79 -12.83 20.90
C ASP A 302 -21.40 -12.49 20.29
N VAL A 303 -21.35 -11.59 19.29
CA VAL A 303 -20.11 -11.19 18.65
C VAL A 303 -19.10 -10.56 19.61
N ALA A 304 -19.56 -9.83 20.63
CA ALA A 304 -18.69 -9.11 21.56
C ALA A 304 -17.85 -10.03 22.46
N LYS A 305 -18.35 -11.22 22.78
CA LYS A 305 -17.67 -12.21 23.63
C LYS A 305 -18.29 -13.59 23.47
N PRO A 306 -17.53 -14.68 23.72
CA PRO A 306 -18.07 -16.02 23.75
C PRO A 306 -19.20 -16.15 24.78
N PRO A 307 -20.35 -16.76 24.46
CA PRO A 307 -21.41 -17.04 25.43
C PRO A 307 -20.97 -18.12 26.45
N ALA A 308 -21.67 -18.24 27.56
CA ALA A 308 -21.32 -19.17 28.63
C ALA A 308 -21.33 -20.65 28.21
N ASP A 309 -22.12 -21.01 27.20
CA ASP A 309 -22.22 -22.34 26.62
C ASP A 309 -21.20 -22.62 25.49
N ALA A 310 -20.34 -21.67 25.16
CA ALA A 310 -19.24 -21.89 24.22
C ALA A 310 -18.20 -22.83 24.82
N LYS A 311 -17.78 -23.82 24.05
CA LYS A 311 -16.67 -24.70 24.38
C LYS A 311 -15.34 -24.00 24.07
N LYS A 312 -14.25 -24.50 24.63
CA LYS A 312 -12.90 -23.97 24.42
C LYS A 312 -11.94 -25.09 24.03
N THR A 313 -11.10 -24.84 23.03
CA THR A 313 -10.02 -25.75 22.69
C THR A 313 -8.85 -25.62 23.70
N GLU A 314 -7.94 -26.59 23.72
CA GLU A 314 -6.73 -26.54 24.56
C GLU A 314 -5.86 -25.29 24.24
N LYS A 315 -5.85 -24.85 22.98
CA LYS A 315 -5.08 -23.68 22.52
C LYS A 315 -5.78 -22.34 22.76
N GLY A 316 -7.04 -22.38 23.25
CA GLY A 316 -7.71 -21.16 23.68
C GLY A 316 -8.76 -20.58 22.72
N VAL A 317 -9.06 -21.24 21.61
CA VAL A 317 -10.15 -20.85 20.71
C VAL A 317 -11.50 -21.25 21.32
N PHE A 318 -12.42 -20.28 21.44
CA PHE A 318 -13.80 -20.60 21.83
C PHE A 318 -14.60 -20.95 20.59
N TYR A 319 -15.54 -21.91 20.73
CA TYR A 319 -16.38 -22.32 19.64
C TYR A 319 -17.77 -22.76 20.07
N LYS A 320 -18.72 -22.65 19.14
CA LYS A 320 -20.10 -23.10 19.29
C LYS A 320 -20.61 -23.71 18.01
N LEU A 321 -21.20 -24.90 18.09
CA LEU A 321 -21.86 -25.52 16.96
C LEU A 321 -23.18 -24.79 16.68
N LEU A 322 -23.35 -24.24 15.50
CA LEU A 322 -24.58 -23.58 15.04
C LEU A 322 -25.49 -24.52 14.25
N LYS A 323 -24.88 -25.42 13.48
CA LYS A 323 -25.60 -26.46 12.69
C LYS A 323 -24.68 -27.66 12.58
N ALA A 324 -25.23 -28.85 12.88
CA ALA A 324 -24.50 -30.10 12.72
C ALA A 324 -24.54 -30.59 11.26
N GLY A 325 -23.41 -31.08 10.77
CA GLY A 325 -23.25 -31.80 9.52
C GLY A 325 -23.62 -33.26 9.65
N ALA A 326 -23.12 -34.12 8.73
CA ALA A 326 -23.36 -35.54 8.74
C ALA A 326 -22.62 -36.21 9.92
N ALA A 327 -23.31 -36.99 10.70
CA ALA A 327 -22.72 -37.77 11.79
C ALA A 327 -21.63 -38.72 11.25
N GLY A 328 -20.49 -38.79 11.92
CA GLY A 328 -19.37 -39.70 11.54
C GLY A 328 -18.55 -39.21 10.34
N GLY A 329 -18.70 -37.98 9.93
CA GLY A 329 -17.87 -37.37 8.88
C GLY A 329 -16.39 -37.28 9.29
N ALA A 330 -15.48 -37.24 8.30
CA ALA A 330 -14.05 -37.05 8.54
C ALA A 330 -13.76 -35.62 9.00
N HIS A 331 -12.81 -35.48 9.91
CA HIS A 331 -12.28 -34.19 10.35
C HIS A 331 -11.08 -33.77 9.48
N PRO A 332 -10.93 -32.46 9.15
CA PRO A 332 -9.78 -32.00 8.39
C PRO A 332 -8.47 -32.17 9.16
N LYS A 333 -7.43 -32.60 8.47
CA LYS A 333 -6.07 -32.62 9.00
C LYS A 333 -5.40 -31.27 8.80
N PRO A 334 -4.40 -30.90 9.64
CA PRO A 334 -3.71 -29.62 9.53
C PRO A 334 -3.05 -29.35 8.16
N THR A 335 -2.77 -30.39 7.39
CA THR A 335 -2.13 -30.32 6.07
C THR A 335 -3.10 -30.26 4.91
N GLU A 336 -4.39 -30.38 5.18
CA GLU A 336 -5.41 -30.45 4.13
C GLU A 336 -5.94 -29.07 3.74
N THR A 337 -6.58 -29.02 2.60
CA THR A 337 -7.29 -27.83 2.07
C THR A 337 -8.79 -28.01 2.36
N VAL A 338 -9.41 -26.94 2.83
CA VAL A 338 -10.86 -26.94 3.11
C VAL A 338 -11.56 -25.95 2.20
N LYS A 339 -12.78 -26.28 1.79
CA LYS A 339 -13.71 -25.39 1.10
C LYS A 339 -14.78 -24.95 2.09
N VAL A 340 -14.94 -23.66 2.28
CA VAL A 340 -15.80 -23.11 3.32
C VAL A 340 -16.62 -21.93 2.83
N ASN A 341 -17.80 -21.73 3.41
CA ASN A 341 -18.42 -20.43 3.51
C ASN A 341 -18.04 -19.81 4.87
N TYR A 342 -17.75 -18.54 4.88
CA TYR A 342 -17.41 -17.86 6.13
C TYR A 342 -17.78 -16.37 6.12
N THR A 343 -17.97 -15.84 7.32
CA THR A 343 -18.03 -14.39 7.57
C THR A 343 -17.26 -14.11 8.84
N GLY A 344 -16.42 -13.08 8.82
CA GLY A 344 -15.57 -12.65 9.94
C GLY A 344 -15.92 -11.24 10.43
N TRP A 345 -16.00 -11.08 11.74
CA TRP A 345 -16.27 -9.81 12.43
C TRP A 345 -15.23 -9.52 13.51
N THR A 346 -15.00 -8.25 13.78
CA THR A 346 -14.40 -7.78 15.02
C THR A 346 -15.45 -7.79 16.15
N THR A 347 -15.03 -7.70 17.40
CA THR A 347 -15.93 -7.80 18.57
C THR A 347 -16.93 -6.64 18.71
N ASP A 348 -16.72 -5.55 17.99
CA ASP A 348 -17.67 -4.44 17.85
C ASP A 348 -18.75 -4.68 16.78
N GLY A 349 -18.74 -5.86 16.15
CA GLY A 349 -19.70 -6.26 15.12
C GLY A 349 -19.35 -5.79 13.71
N ARG A 350 -18.21 -5.16 13.48
CA ARG A 350 -17.77 -4.76 12.16
C ARG A 350 -17.29 -5.99 11.36
N MET A 351 -17.96 -6.26 10.24
CA MET A 351 -17.52 -7.28 9.29
C MET A 351 -16.23 -6.82 8.59
N PHE A 352 -15.23 -7.70 8.48
CA PHE A 352 -14.00 -7.42 7.74
C PHE A 352 -13.79 -8.31 6.53
N ASP A 353 -14.42 -9.51 6.49
CA ASP A 353 -14.38 -10.41 5.34
C ASP A 353 -15.55 -11.39 5.33
N SER A 354 -16.01 -11.77 4.12
CA SER A 354 -17.07 -12.76 3.94
C SER A 354 -17.04 -13.40 2.55
N SER A 355 -17.06 -14.71 2.47
CA SER A 355 -17.25 -15.46 1.22
C SER A 355 -18.71 -15.39 0.76
N VAL A 356 -19.65 -15.24 1.69
CA VAL A 356 -21.09 -15.22 1.40
C VAL A 356 -21.45 -14.01 0.51
N ILE A 357 -20.90 -12.82 0.80
CA ILE A 357 -21.14 -11.63 -0.03
C ILE A 357 -20.48 -11.72 -1.41
N ARG A 358 -19.45 -12.55 -1.56
CA ARG A 358 -18.83 -12.84 -2.87
C ARG A 358 -19.63 -13.88 -3.67
N LYS A 359 -20.61 -14.55 -3.06
CA LYS A 359 -21.38 -15.67 -3.63
C LYS A 359 -20.50 -16.83 -4.10
N GLU A 360 -19.34 -16.97 -3.52
CA GLU A 360 -18.35 -17.98 -3.89
C GLU A 360 -17.65 -18.49 -2.63
N PRO A 361 -17.76 -19.82 -2.34
CA PRO A 361 -17.01 -20.44 -1.27
C PRO A 361 -15.51 -20.26 -1.46
N ALA A 362 -14.78 -20.13 -0.38
CA ALA A 362 -13.34 -19.97 -0.40
C ALA A 362 -12.61 -21.28 -0.10
N GLU A 363 -11.46 -21.49 -0.72
CA GLU A 363 -10.58 -22.62 -0.48
C GLU A 363 -9.32 -22.18 0.24
N PHE A 364 -9.00 -22.84 1.35
CA PHE A 364 -7.85 -22.54 2.17
C PHE A 364 -7.08 -23.79 2.55
N SER A 365 -5.76 -23.77 2.37
CA SER A 365 -4.88 -24.72 3.06
C SER A 365 -4.82 -24.35 4.53
N LEU A 366 -5.07 -25.32 5.42
CA LEU A 366 -5.01 -25.10 6.88
C LEU A 366 -3.60 -24.74 7.39
N GLN A 367 -2.55 -24.93 6.58
CA GLN A 367 -1.20 -24.48 6.86
C GLN A 367 -1.00 -22.98 6.57
N GLY A 368 -1.86 -22.36 5.78
CA GLY A 368 -1.74 -20.96 5.30
C GLY A 368 -2.71 -19.98 5.95
N VAL A 369 -3.48 -20.39 6.95
CA VAL A 369 -4.47 -19.57 7.65
C VAL A 369 -3.99 -19.21 9.06
N ILE A 370 -4.72 -18.33 9.76
CA ILE A 370 -4.44 -18.01 11.17
C ILE A 370 -4.54 -19.25 12.05
N ALA A 371 -3.72 -19.30 13.10
CA ALA A 371 -3.61 -20.46 13.98
C ALA A 371 -4.97 -20.91 14.56
N GLY A 372 -5.86 -19.97 14.87
CA GLY A 372 -7.20 -20.25 15.37
C GLY A 372 -8.09 -20.96 14.37
N TRP A 373 -7.93 -20.71 13.08
CA TRP A 373 -8.63 -21.47 12.02
C TRP A 373 -8.10 -22.88 11.91
N THR A 374 -6.78 -23.07 11.92
CA THR A 374 -6.17 -24.40 11.90
C THR A 374 -6.64 -25.22 13.09
N ASP A 375 -6.75 -24.63 14.28
CA ASP A 375 -7.19 -25.30 15.49
C ASP A 375 -8.71 -25.61 15.47
N GLY A 376 -9.52 -24.62 15.13
CA GLY A 376 -10.99 -24.72 15.19
C GLY A 376 -11.58 -25.59 14.09
N ILE A 377 -11.13 -25.47 12.85
CA ILE A 377 -11.71 -26.18 11.71
C ILE A 377 -11.48 -27.69 11.79
N GLN A 378 -10.42 -28.15 12.44
CA GLN A 378 -10.21 -29.58 12.71
C GLN A 378 -11.28 -30.22 13.60
N LEU A 379 -12.10 -29.43 14.29
CA LEU A 379 -13.22 -29.94 15.07
C LEU A 379 -14.48 -30.19 14.22
N MET A 380 -14.50 -29.69 12.99
CA MET A 380 -15.67 -29.73 12.09
C MET A 380 -15.66 -30.98 11.24
N VAL A 381 -16.88 -31.38 10.80
CA VAL A 381 -17.09 -32.33 9.70
C VAL A 381 -17.82 -31.61 8.56
N PRO A 382 -17.75 -32.07 7.29
CA PRO A 382 -18.51 -31.48 6.20
C PRO A 382 -20.00 -31.32 6.52
N GLY A 383 -20.53 -30.11 6.28
CA GLY A 383 -21.91 -29.73 6.62
C GLY A 383 -22.05 -29.04 7.98
N ASP A 384 -21.02 -29.09 8.85
CA ASP A 384 -21.04 -28.32 10.10
C ASP A 384 -20.97 -26.81 9.80
N LYS A 385 -21.73 -26.05 10.61
CA LYS A 385 -21.55 -24.61 10.74
C LYS A 385 -21.19 -24.31 12.20
N MET A 386 -20.03 -23.69 12.41
CA MET A 386 -19.54 -23.33 13.74
C MET A 386 -19.22 -21.84 13.83
N ARG A 387 -19.40 -21.29 15.03
CA ARG A 387 -18.87 -19.97 15.39
C ARG A 387 -17.61 -20.13 16.20
N PHE A 388 -16.59 -19.35 15.85
CA PHE A 388 -15.32 -19.31 16.54
C PHE A 388 -15.06 -17.89 17.06
N TRP A 389 -14.58 -17.77 18.30
CA TRP A 389 -14.00 -16.55 18.88
C TRP A 389 -12.52 -16.83 19.06
N ILE A 390 -11.71 -16.18 18.24
CA ILE A 390 -10.27 -16.45 18.11
C ILE A 390 -9.51 -15.31 18.79
N PRO A 391 -8.77 -15.59 19.88
CA PRO A 391 -7.93 -14.57 20.52
C PRO A 391 -6.89 -14.00 19.56
N GLU A 392 -6.44 -12.76 19.82
CA GLU A 392 -5.50 -12.04 18.95
C GLU A 392 -4.19 -12.83 18.71
N GLU A 393 -3.69 -13.52 19.73
CA GLU A 393 -2.49 -14.34 19.65
C GLU A 393 -2.60 -15.51 18.68
N MET A 394 -3.83 -15.95 18.40
CA MET A 394 -4.13 -17.00 17.42
C MET A 394 -4.72 -16.45 16.11
N ALA A 395 -4.88 -15.13 16.02
CA ALA A 395 -5.33 -14.40 14.84
C ALA A 395 -4.13 -13.73 14.14
N TYR A 396 -4.16 -12.41 14.00
CA TYR A 396 -3.13 -11.67 13.27
C TYR A 396 -2.01 -11.10 14.15
N LYS A 397 -2.04 -11.30 15.46
CA LYS A 397 -0.98 -10.90 16.41
C LYS A 397 -0.58 -9.42 16.33
N GLY A 398 -1.53 -8.53 16.13
CA GLY A 398 -1.27 -7.11 16.02
C GLY A 398 -0.55 -6.67 14.74
N GLN A 399 -0.54 -7.49 13.68
CA GLN A 399 0.08 -7.13 12.41
C GLN A 399 -0.57 -5.86 11.82
N PRO A 400 0.23 -4.87 11.38
CA PRO A 400 -0.30 -3.68 10.73
C PRO A 400 -1.15 -4.00 9.48
N GLY A 401 -2.27 -3.29 9.32
CA GLY A 401 -3.18 -3.49 8.18
C GLY A 401 -4.08 -4.72 8.27
N ARG A 402 -4.10 -5.41 9.41
CA ARG A 402 -4.99 -6.53 9.71
C ARG A 402 -5.96 -6.17 10.83
N PRO A 403 -7.15 -6.81 10.90
CA PRO A 403 -8.05 -6.64 12.03
C PRO A 403 -7.34 -6.99 13.34
N GLN A 404 -7.60 -6.20 14.40
CA GLN A 404 -6.95 -6.32 15.70
C GLN A 404 -7.88 -6.96 16.73
N GLY A 405 -7.32 -7.46 17.82
CA GLY A 405 -8.06 -8.04 18.92
C GLY A 405 -8.64 -9.42 18.60
N MET A 406 -9.59 -9.85 19.43
CA MET A 406 -10.33 -11.09 19.22
C MET A 406 -11.18 -10.99 17.95
N LEU A 407 -11.14 -12.02 17.13
CA LEU A 407 -11.93 -12.13 15.90
C LEU A 407 -13.01 -13.18 16.02
N VAL A 408 -14.17 -12.91 15.45
CA VAL A 408 -15.32 -13.84 15.44
C VAL A 408 -15.60 -14.29 14.02
N PHE A 409 -15.77 -15.59 13.83
CA PHE A 409 -16.06 -16.16 12.53
C PHE A 409 -17.22 -17.14 12.62
N ASP A 410 -18.18 -17.01 11.72
CA ASP A 410 -19.07 -18.11 11.36
C ASP A 410 -18.45 -18.84 10.17
N VAL A 411 -18.20 -20.12 10.30
CA VAL A 411 -17.62 -20.99 9.26
C VAL A 411 -18.53 -22.17 9.02
N GLU A 412 -18.87 -22.40 7.74
CA GLU A 412 -19.54 -23.61 7.27
C GLU A 412 -18.54 -24.41 6.45
N LEU A 413 -18.23 -25.62 6.91
CA LEU A 413 -17.32 -26.53 6.20
C LEU A 413 -18.10 -27.29 5.12
N LEU A 414 -17.75 -27.07 3.85
CA LEU A 414 -18.41 -27.67 2.70
C LEU A 414 -17.71 -28.95 2.25
N GLU A 415 -16.37 -28.92 2.19
CA GLU A 415 -15.57 -30.01 1.61
C GLU A 415 -14.15 -30.01 2.21
N ILE A 416 -13.61 -31.23 2.35
CA ILE A 416 -12.18 -31.44 2.68
C ILE A 416 -11.50 -31.97 1.44
N LYS A 417 -10.44 -31.29 1.00
CA LYS A 417 -9.64 -31.69 -0.16
C LYS A 417 -8.26 -32.14 0.31
N ALA A 418 -7.86 -33.35 -0.09
CA ALA A 418 -6.52 -33.81 0.13
C ALA A 418 -5.53 -32.83 -0.51
N THR A 419 -4.49 -32.44 0.21
CA THR A 419 -3.40 -31.65 -0.38
C THR A 419 -2.74 -32.50 -1.47
N PRO A 420 -2.57 -31.98 -2.70
CA PRO A 420 -1.79 -32.70 -3.70
C PRO A 420 -0.40 -32.99 -3.12
N VAL A 421 -0.06 -34.25 -3.00
CA VAL A 421 1.29 -34.66 -2.59
C VAL A 421 2.23 -34.14 -3.68
N ARG A 422 3.02 -33.10 -3.35
CA ARG A 422 4.09 -32.67 -4.24
C ARG A 422 5.02 -33.87 -4.40
N PRO A 423 5.19 -34.40 -5.64
CA PRO A 423 6.12 -35.51 -5.83
C PRO A 423 7.47 -35.11 -5.23
N PRO A 424 8.16 -36.04 -4.57
CA PRO A 424 9.48 -35.75 -4.03
C PRO A 424 10.34 -35.20 -5.18
N PRO A 425 11.21 -34.21 -4.94
CA PRO A 425 12.16 -33.77 -5.94
C PRO A 425 12.88 -35.03 -6.43
N HIS A 426 12.82 -35.28 -7.74
CA HIS A 426 13.41 -36.45 -8.34
C HIS A 426 14.84 -36.60 -7.83
N GLY A 427 15.04 -37.64 -6.98
CA GLY A 427 16.35 -38.01 -6.51
C GLY A 427 17.23 -38.32 -7.71
N ASN A 428 18.48 -37.90 -7.58
CA ASN A 428 19.60 -38.13 -8.47
C ASN A 428 19.40 -39.27 -9.45
N HIS A 429 19.24 -38.92 -10.74
CA HIS A 429 19.53 -39.86 -11.79
C HIS A 429 21.01 -40.26 -11.67
N PRO A 430 21.36 -41.56 -11.65
CA PRO A 430 22.75 -41.95 -11.74
C PRO A 430 23.31 -41.49 -13.10
N SER A 431 24.49 -40.90 -13.04
CA SER A 431 25.25 -40.40 -14.19
C SER A 431 25.35 -41.52 -15.21
N MET A 432 24.73 -41.35 -16.37
CA MET A 432 25.00 -42.17 -17.54
C MET A 432 26.36 -41.81 -18.11
N PRO A 433 27.19 -42.78 -18.58
CA PRO A 433 28.50 -42.49 -19.17
C PRO A 433 28.35 -41.81 -20.52
N ASN A 434 29.27 -40.90 -20.80
CA ASN A 434 29.41 -40.13 -22.04
C ASN A 434 29.42 -41.03 -23.29
N GLY A 435 28.60 -40.70 -24.25
CA GLY A 435 28.76 -41.20 -25.62
C GLY A 435 27.46 -41.33 -26.41
N HIS A 436 26.90 -40.21 -26.92
CA HIS A 436 26.10 -40.24 -28.14
C HIS A 436 26.34 -38.97 -28.97
N PRO A 437 26.39 -39.11 -30.32
CA PRO A 437 26.74 -38.03 -31.24
C PRO A 437 25.56 -37.02 -31.41
N ALA A 438 25.92 -35.77 -31.66
CA ALA A 438 25.01 -34.66 -31.86
C ALA A 438 24.05 -34.91 -33.05
N MET A 439 22.76 -34.74 -32.81
CA MET A 439 21.74 -34.65 -33.87
C MET A 439 21.68 -33.22 -34.41
N PRO A 440 21.47 -33.02 -35.71
CA PRO A 440 21.39 -31.68 -36.30
C PRO A 440 20.07 -31.00 -35.98
N MET A 441 20.15 -29.70 -35.69
CA MET A 441 19.03 -28.79 -35.46
C MET A 441 18.18 -28.61 -36.71
N PRO A 442 16.84 -28.53 -36.63
CA PRO A 442 16.00 -28.18 -37.77
C PRO A 442 16.10 -26.69 -38.08
N THR A 443 16.26 -26.37 -39.37
CA THR A 443 16.26 -25.04 -39.95
C THR A 443 14.92 -24.31 -39.77
N PRO A 444 14.89 -23.01 -39.52
CA PRO A 444 13.64 -22.26 -39.41
C PRO A 444 13.02 -22.01 -40.80
N THR A 445 11.69 -22.24 -40.85
CA THR A 445 10.84 -21.96 -42.00
C THR A 445 10.64 -20.45 -42.20
N PRO A 446 10.69 -19.89 -43.39
CA PRO A 446 10.50 -18.46 -43.63
C PRO A 446 9.03 -18.05 -43.52
N THR A 447 8.78 -16.92 -42.85
CA THR A 447 7.48 -16.25 -42.70
C THR A 447 7.05 -15.57 -44.01
N PRO A 448 5.81 -15.69 -44.48
CA PRO A 448 5.34 -14.97 -45.64
C PRO A 448 5.07 -13.49 -45.34
N ALA A 449 5.42 -12.61 -46.32
CA ALA A 449 5.21 -11.17 -46.27
C ALA A 449 3.71 -10.79 -46.34
N PRO A 450 3.31 -9.65 -45.78
CA PRO A 450 1.95 -9.16 -45.85
C PRO A 450 1.66 -8.49 -47.22
N ARG A 451 0.43 -8.73 -47.68
CA ARG A 451 -0.18 -7.97 -48.80
C ARG A 451 -0.93 -6.78 -48.23
#